data_01f0a0a47a95c429bc06ceac60a8f9d2
#
_entry.id   01f0a0a47a95c429bc06ceac60a8f9d2
#
_cell.length_a   1.000
_cell.length_b   1.000
_cell.length_c   1.000
_cell.angle_alpha   90.00
_cell.angle_beta   90.00
_cell.angle_gamma   90.00
#
_symmetry.space_group_name_H-M   'P 1'
#
loop_
_entity.id
_entity.type
_entity.pdbx_description
1 polymer ?
#
loop_
_entity_poly.entity_id
_entity_poly.type
_entity_poly.pdbx_seq_one_letter_code
_entity_poly.pdbx_strand_id
1 'polypeptide(L)'
;MKVWAYIHPELNILCCAVLPEAVPPDIQAIEFEVESPNDVVYDNGQIRLKTSEEKLNEQKQIKLEQLKQIFASKIAKTDYLIVKLEEARLTNQDIQPLLDKYAAKLQERQQLRERYEELKRAIQNATTLEELDSINVYNL
;
A
#
# COMPACT_ATOMS: atom_id res chain seq x y z
N MET A 1 -22.87 9.69 1.58
CA MET A 1 -23.61 9.44 0.34
C MET A 1 -24.42 8.16 0.43
N LYS A 2 -25.52 8.08 -0.30
CA LYS A 2 -26.31 6.86 -0.37
C LYS A 2 -25.89 6.01 -1.55
N VAL A 3 -25.85 4.68 -1.35
CA VAL A 3 -25.62 3.70 -2.40
C VAL A 3 -26.64 2.59 -2.31
N TRP A 4 -26.95 1.98 -3.45
CA TRP A 4 -27.86 0.84 -3.57
C TRP A 4 -27.06 -0.37 -4.02
N ALA A 5 -26.87 -1.30 -3.10
CA ALA A 5 -26.05 -2.49 -3.31
C ALA A 5 -26.92 -3.69 -3.70
N TYR A 6 -26.47 -4.43 -4.70
CA TYR A 6 -27.14 -5.64 -5.19
C TYR A 6 -26.13 -6.60 -5.81
N ILE A 7 -26.53 -7.85 -5.97
CA ILE A 7 -25.73 -8.85 -6.68
C ILE A 7 -26.23 -8.92 -8.13
N HIS A 8 -25.31 -8.77 -9.07
CA HIS A 8 -25.64 -8.87 -10.50
C HIS A 8 -26.14 -10.29 -10.83
N PRO A 9 -27.33 -10.45 -11.44
CA PRO A 9 -27.96 -11.75 -11.59
C PRO A 9 -27.21 -12.72 -12.51
N GLU A 10 -26.49 -12.19 -13.50
CA GLU A 10 -25.74 -13.03 -14.46
C GLU A 10 -24.29 -13.21 -14.05
N LEU A 11 -23.64 -12.14 -13.57
CA LEU A 11 -22.21 -12.14 -13.25
C LEU A 11 -21.89 -12.57 -11.82
N ASN A 12 -22.92 -12.60 -10.95
CA ASN A 12 -22.78 -12.94 -9.53
C ASN A 12 -21.72 -12.10 -8.80
N ILE A 13 -21.64 -10.81 -9.12
CA ILE A 13 -20.74 -9.84 -8.49
C ILE A 13 -21.55 -8.76 -7.77
N LEU A 14 -20.90 -8.19 -6.74
CA LEU A 14 -21.46 -7.05 -6.03
C LEU A 14 -21.43 -5.80 -6.91
N CYS A 15 -22.56 -5.13 -7.02
CA CYS A 15 -22.71 -3.84 -7.69
C CYS A 15 -23.24 -2.81 -6.70
N CYS A 16 -22.74 -1.58 -6.80
CA CYS A 16 -23.21 -0.45 -6.00
C CYS A 16 -23.59 0.69 -6.93
N ALA A 17 -24.89 0.97 -7.01
CA ALA A 17 -25.38 2.12 -7.76
C ALA A 17 -25.37 3.37 -6.87
N VAL A 18 -24.96 4.50 -7.42
CA VAL A 18 -25.00 5.81 -6.73
C VAL A 18 -26.33 6.54 -6.97
N LEU A 19 -27.12 6.04 -7.90
CA LEU A 19 -28.48 6.53 -8.20
C LEU A 19 -29.44 5.36 -8.17
N PRO A 20 -30.63 5.51 -7.56
CA PRO A 20 -31.59 4.39 -7.48
C PRO A 20 -32.09 3.93 -8.85
N GLU A 21 -32.11 4.82 -9.84
CA GLU A 21 -32.50 4.52 -11.20
C GLU A 21 -31.53 3.60 -11.95
N ALA A 22 -30.29 3.52 -11.46
CA ALA A 22 -29.26 2.66 -12.05
C ALA A 22 -29.40 1.20 -11.61
N VAL A 23 -30.24 0.91 -10.63
CA VAL A 23 -30.54 -0.47 -10.22
C VAL A 23 -31.47 -1.08 -11.26
N PRO A 24 -31.20 -2.31 -11.76
CA PRO A 24 -32.10 -2.99 -12.69
C PRO A 24 -33.50 -3.17 -12.10
N PRO A 25 -34.57 -3.05 -12.92
CA PRO A 25 -35.95 -2.93 -12.41
C PRO A 25 -36.46 -4.15 -11.62
N ASP A 26 -35.96 -5.35 -11.88
CA ASP A 26 -36.40 -6.57 -11.21
C ASP A 26 -35.49 -6.98 -10.04
N ILE A 27 -34.56 -6.10 -9.65
CA ILE A 27 -33.58 -6.41 -8.59
C ILE A 27 -33.89 -5.59 -7.36
N GLN A 28 -33.88 -6.28 -6.21
CA GLN A 28 -34.02 -5.67 -4.92
C GLN A 28 -32.65 -5.30 -4.40
N ALA A 29 -32.38 -3.99 -4.26
CA ALA A 29 -31.14 -3.47 -3.75
C ALA A 29 -31.27 -3.06 -2.28
N ILE A 30 -30.18 -3.12 -1.55
CA ILE A 30 -30.09 -2.66 -0.16
C ILE A 30 -29.47 -1.26 -0.16
N GLU A 31 -30.15 -0.31 0.48
CA GLU A 31 -29.65 1.07 0.63
C GLU A 31 -28.68 1.17 1.81
N PHE A 32 -27.52 1.78 1.58
CA PHE A 32 -26.54 2.08 2.61
C PHE A 32 -26.14 3.56 2.57
N GLU A 33 -25.90 4.12 3.73
CA GLU A 33 -25.22 5.42 3.86
C GLU A 33 -23.73 5.17 4.07
N VAL A 34 -22.89 5.65 3.15
CA VAL A 34 -21.44 5.37 3.12
C VAL A 34 -20.64 6.62 2.76
N GLU A 35 -19.35 6.60 3.06
CA GLU A 35 -18.40 7.61 2.59
C GLU A 35 -17.93 7.30 1.17
N SER A 36 -17.83 6.01 0.84
CA SER A 36 -17.43 5.51 -0.47
C SER A 36 -18.24 4.26 -0.85
N PRO A 37 -18.58 4.06 -2.13
CA PRO A 37 -19.19 2.81 -2.59
C PRO A 37 -18.38 1.56 -2.27
N ASN A 38 -17.05 1.71 -2.10
CA ASN A 38 -16.15 0.62 -1.73
C ASN A 38 -16.30 0.16 -0.28
N ASP A 39 -17.07 0.87 0.54
CA ASP A 39 -17.35 0.48 1.93
C ASP A 39 -18.34 -0.66 2.06
N VAL A 40 -18.99 -1.06 0.98
CA VAL A 40 -19.91 -2.18 0.93
C VAL A 40 -19.20 -3.43 0.45
N VAL A 41 -19.40 -4.55 1.14
CA VAL A 41 -18.82 -5.86 0.79
C VAL A 41 -19.88 -6.94 0.72
N TYR A 42 -19.60 -7.96 -0.09
CA TYR A 42 -20.37 -9.19 -0.18
C TYR A 42 -19.58 -10.32 0.46
N ASP A 43 -20.08 -10.84 1.58
CA ASP A 43 -19.39 -11.83 2.39
C ASP A 43 -20.39 -12.90 2.86
N ASN A 44 -20.08 -14.17 2.60
CA ASN A 44 -20.89 -15.33 2.97
C ASN A 44 -22.38 -15.19 2.58
N GLY A 45 -22.64 -14.69 1.38
CA GLY A 45 -23.99 -14.51 0.89
C GLY A 45 -24.72 -13.26 1.42
N GLN A 46 -24.04 -12.42 2.18
CA GLN A 46 -24.59 -11.18 2.73
C GLN A 46 -23.89 -9.93 2.20
N ILE A 47 -24.69 -8.93 1.88
CA ILE A 47 -24.21 -7.59 1.56
C ILE A 47 -24.18 -6.80 2.86
N ARG A 48 -23.03 -6.27 3.23
CA ARG A 48 -22.83 -5.52 4.47
C ARG A 48 -21.80 -4.39 4.31
N LEU A 49 -21.73 -3.53 5.30
CA LEU A 49 -20.67 -2.53 5.38
C LEU A 49 -19.38 -3.17 5.88
N LYS A 50 -18.24 -2.64 5.43
CA LYS A 50 -16.94 -2.97 5.99
C LYS A 50 -16.87 -2.57 7.46
N THR A 51 -16.21 -3.39 8.26
CA THR A 51 -15.89 -3.03 9.65
C THR A 51 -14.75 -2.01 9.69
N SER A 52 -14.57 -1.33 10.81
CA SER A 52 -13.45 -0.41 11.03
C SER A 52 -12.10 -1.12 10.89
N GLU A 53 -12.00 -2.36 11.34
CA GLU A 53 -10.80 -3.20 11.21
C GLU A 53 -10.49 -3.52 9.75
N GLU A 54 -11.49 -3.87 8.95
CA GLU A 54 -11.34 -4.14 7.52
C GLU A 54 -10.84 -2.89 6.78
N LYS A 55 -11.41 -1.72 7.07
CA LYS A 55 -10.98 -0.44 6.49
C LYS A 55 -9.55 -0.10 6.88
N LEU A 56 -9.18 -0.30 8.14
CA LEU A 56 -7.83 -0.07 8.62
C LEU A 56 -6.82 -0.97 7.91
N ASN A 57 -7.09 -2.26 7.83
CA ASN A 57 -6.22 -3.24 7.18
C ASN A 57 -6.03 -2.94 5.70
N GLU A 58 -7.09 -2.54 5.01
CA GLU A 58 -7.06 -2.15 3.60
C GLU A 58 -6.17 -0.93 3.39
N GLN A 59 -6.32 0.10 4.21
CA GLN A 59 -5.49 1.31 4.14
C GLN A 59 -4.03 1.03 4.51
N LYS A 60 -3.77 0.13 5.45
CA LYS A 60 -2.41 -0.34 5.75
C LYS A 60 -1.75 -0.97 4.53
N GLN A 61 -2.45 -1.84 3.82
CA GLN A 61 -1.91 -2.49 2.61
C GLN A 61 -1.57 -1.48 1.52
N ILE A 62 -2.44 -0.49 1.30
CA ILE A 62 -2.19 0.58 0.34
C ILE A 62 -0.94 1.37 0.74
N LYS A 63 -0.83 1.73 2.01
CA LYS A 63 0.30 2.53 2.50
C LYS A 63 1.61 1.76 2.47
N LEU A 64 1.59 0.46 2.80
CA LEU A 64 2.75 -0.42 2.70
C LEU A 64 3.23 -0.55 1.25
N GLU A 65 2.33 -0.67 0.29
CA GLU A 65 2.69 -0.72 -1.12
C GLU A 65 3.30 0.61 -1.60
N GLN A 66 2.74 1.75 -1.20
CA GLN A 66 3.32 3.06 -1.47
C GLN A 66 4.73 3.18 -0.90
N LEU A 67 4.93 2.79 0.36
CA LEU A 67 6.24 2.79 1.01
C LEU A 67 7.25 1.94 0.25
N LYS A 68 6.85 0.73 -0.14
CA LYS A 68 7.67 -0.20 -0.91
C LYS A 68 8.12 0.40 -2.25
N GLN A 69 7.22 1.05 -2.97
CA GLN A 69 7.53 1.68 -4.25
C GLN A 69 8.49 2.86 -4.09
N ILE A 70 8.28 3.69 -3.07
CA ILE A 70 9.17 4.82 -2.77
C ILE A 70 10.56 4.32 -2.40
N PHE A 71 10.63 3.30 -1.53
CA PHE A 71 11.89 2.68 -1.15
C PHE A 71 12.63 2.10 -2.36
N ALA A 72 11.95 1.31 -3.18
CA ALA A 72 12.53 0.71 -4.39
C ALA A 72 13.11 1.77 -5.33
N SER A 73 12.39 2.87 -5.53
CA SER A 73 12.84 3.98 -6.36
C SER A 73 14.10 4.67 -5.78
N LYS A 74 14.12 4.90 -4.48
CA LYS A 74 15.26 5.56 -3.82
C LYS A 74 16.50 4.67 -3.73
N ILE A 75 16.33 3.39 -3.39
CA ILE A 75 17.47 2.46 -3.26
C ILE A 75 18.11 2.18 -4.63
N ALA A 76 17.30 2.13 -5.68
CA ALA A 76 17.78 1.88 -7.04
C ALA A 76 18.77 2.94 -7.52
N LYS A 77 18.66 4.17 -7.04
CA LYS A 77 19.57 5.27 -7.40
C LYS A 77 21.02 5.00 -7.01
N THR A 78 21.24 4.12 -6.04
CA THR A 78 22.57 3.76 -5.53
C THR A 78 22.99 2.33 -5.87
N ASP A 79 22.17 1.57 -6.60
CA ASP A 79 22.46 0.18 -6.96
C ASP A 79 23.74 0.05 -7.80
N TYR A 80 24.08 1.05 -8.62
CA TYR A 80 25.30 1.07 -9.40
C TYR A 80 26.56 0.95 -8.54
N LEU A 81 26.55 1.43 -7.29
CA LEU A 81 27.67 1.32 -6.35
C LEU A 81 27.91 -0.16 -6.00
N ILE A 82 26.85 -0.91 -5.76
CA ILE A 82 26.93 -2.32 -5.41
C ILE A 82 27.49 -3.12 -6.61
N VAL A 83 27.04 -2.80 -7.81
CA VAL A 83 27.55 -3.43 -9.04
C VAL A 83 29.04 -3.17 -9.21
N LYS A 84 29.50 -1.93 -9.03
CA LYS A 84 30.94 -1.57 -9.14
C LYS A 84 31.81 -2.28 -8.10
N LEU A 85 31.33 -2.36 -6.86
CA LEU A 85 32.02 -3.07 -5.79
C LEU A 85 32.13 -4.56 -6.09
N GLU A 86 31.05 -5.16 -6.58
CA GLU A 86 31.00 -6.58 -6.92
C GLU A 86 31.91 -6.91 -8.13
N GLU A 87 31.91 -6.07 -9.15
CA GLU A 87 32.83 -6.22 -10.29
C GLU A 87 34.28 -6.17 -9.86
N ALA A 88 34.65 -5.21 -9.00
CA ALA A 88 36.00 -5.09 -8.47
C ALA A 88 36.39 -6.33 -7.67
N ARG A 89 35.48 -6.85 -6.84
CA ARG A 89 35.68 -8.07 -6.06
C ARG A 89 35.91 -9.30 -6.97
N LEU A 90 35.06 -9.46 -7.98
CA LEU A 90 35.14 -10.61 -8.91
C LEU A 90 36.38 -10.56 -9.80
N THR A 91 36.92 -9.39 -10.08
CA THR A 91 38.15 -9.21 -10.86
C THR A 91 39.42 -9.10 -10.02
N ASN A 92 39.35 -9.45 -8.72
CA ASN A 92 40.44 -9.41 -7.76
C ASN A 92 41.12 -8.04 -7.63
N GLN A 93 40.35 -6.96 -7.86
CA GLN A 93 40.84 -5.60 -7.61
C GLN A 93 40.73 -5.26 -6.12
N ASP A 94 41.58 -4.36 -5.64
CA ASP A 94 41.45 -3.80 -4.31
C ASP A 94 40.19 -2.93 -4.25
N ILE A 95 39.26 -3.29 -3.38
CA ILE A 95 37.96 -2.57 -3.23
C ILE A 95 38.08 -1.38 -2.29
N GLN A 96 39.18 -1.25 -1.53
CA GLN A 96 39.32 -0.19 -0.52
C GLN A 96 39.17 1.22 -1.10
N PRO A 97 39.76 1.57 -2.25
CA PRO A 97 39.58 2.90 -2.85
C PRO A 97 38.11 3.19 -3.20
N LEU A 98 37.35 2.19 -3.65
CA LEU A 98 35.93 2.32 -3.93
C LEU A 98 35.10 2.47 -2.66
N LEU A 99 35.42 1.71 -1.62
CA LEU A 99 34.78 1.85 -0.30
C LEU A 99 34.98 3.25 0.26
N ASP A 100 36.21 3.77 0.18
CA ASP A 100 36.54 5.13 0.66
C ASP A 100 35.79 6.19 -0.15
N LYS A 101 35.75 6.04 -1.48
CA LYS A 101 35.03 6.96 -2.38
C LYS A 101 33.55 7.02 -2.13
N TYR A 102 32.93 5.89 -1.87
CA TYR A 102 31.48 5.76 -1.77
C TYR A 102 30.96 5.55 -0.34
N ALA A 103 31.80 5.75 0.67
CA ALA A 103 31.44 5.51 2.07
C ALA A 103 30.15 6.26 2.49
N ALA A 104 30.03 7.55 2.14
CA ALA A 104 28.85 8.35 2.46
C ALA A 104 27.59 7.81 1.79
N LYS A 105 27.67 7.39 0.53
CA LYS A 105 26.53 6.82 -0.21
C LYS A 105 26.11 5.46 0.33
N LEU A 106 27.06 4.62 0.74
CA LEU A 106 26.76 3.35 1.37
C LEU A 106 26.07 3.55 2.72
N GLN A 107 26.48 4.56 3.47
CA GLN A 107 25.82 4.92 4.73
C GLN A 107 24.40 5.43 4.50
N GLU A 108 24.17 6.31 3.52
CA GLU A 108 22.84 6.77 3.13
C GLU A 108 21.92 5.59 2.77
N ARG A 109 22.48 4.61 2.06
CA ARG A 109 21.77 3.39 1.66
C ARG A 109 21.34 2.57 2.88
N GLN A 110 22.20 2.44 3.87
CA GLN A 110 21.90 1.74 5.12
C GLN A 110 20.83 2.50 5.94
N GLN A 111 20.97 3.81 6.06
CA GLN A 111 19.96 4.65 6.73
C GLN A 111 18.59 4.55 6.06
N LEU A 112 18.56 4.48 4.73
CA LEU A 112 17.32 4.31 3.97
C LEU A 112 16.63 3.00 4.33
N ARG A 113 17.36 1.91 4.45
CA ARG A 113 16.82 0.61 4.88
C ARG A 113 16.28 0.64 6.30
N GLU A 114 17.00 1.28 7.21
CA GLU A 114 16.56 1.41 8.60
C GLU A 114 15.26 2.21 8.70
N ARG A 115 15.16 3.33 7.99
CA ARG A 115 13.95 4.14 7.95
C ARG A 115 12.77 3.39 7.31
N TYR A 116 13.04 2.64 6.26
CA TYR A 116 12.01 1.80 5.65
C TYR A 116 11.42 0.80 6.65
N GLU A 117 12.28 0.11 7.39
CA GLU A 117 11.82 -0.85 8.40
C GLU A 117 11.07 -0.17 9.56
N GLU A 118 11.50 1.01 9.99
CA GLU A 118 10.79 1.80 11.02
C GLU A 118 9.39 2.20 10.55
N LEU A 119 9.26 2.76 9.35
CA LEU A 119 7.98 3.16 8.78
C LEU A 119 7.07 1.97 8.55
N LYS A 120 7.61 0.87 8.07
CA LYS A 120 6.87 -0.38 7.87
C LYS A 120 6.26 -0.88 9.18
N ARG A 121 7.06 -0.91 10.26
CA ARG A 121 6.58 -1.30 11.59
C ARG A 121 5.52 -0.35 12.11
N ALA A 122 5.70 0.96 11.95
CA ALA A 122 4.73 1.95 12.37
C ALA A 122 3.38 1.75 11.66
N ILE A 123 3.39 1.47 10.36
CA ILE A 123 2.17 1.17 9.60
C ILE A 123 1.51 -0.11 10.11
N GLN A 124 2.29 -1.17 10.29
CA GLN A 124 1.76 -2.46 10.77
C GLN A 124 1.16 -2.38 12.18
N ASN A 125 1.71 -1.54 13.04
CA ASN A 125 1.29 -1.38 14.42
C ASN A 125 0.21 -0.31 14.64
N ALA A 126 -0.17 0.45 13.62
CA ALA A 126 -1.23 1.45 13.72
C ALA A 126 -2.55 0.79 14.10
N THR A 127 -3.27 1.37 15.05
CA THR A 127 -4.54 0.84 15.58
C THR A 127 -5.76 1.63 15.12
N THR A 128 -5.55 2.83 14.55
CA THR A 128 -6.61 3.69 14.04
C THR A 128 -6.24 4.27 12.67
N LEU A 129 -7.24 4.68 11.88
CA LEU A 129 -7.00 5.37 10.60
C LEU A 129 -6.27 6.70 10.81
N GLU A 130 -6.58 7.41 11.88
CA GLU A 130 -5.93 8.68 12.22
C GLU A 130 -4.43 8.50 12.50
N GLU A 131 -4.09 7.48 13.29
CA GLU A 131 -2.70 7.11 13.56
C GLU A 131 -1.98 6.72 12.27
N LEU A 132 -2.63 5.92 11.43
CA LEU A 132 -2.09 5.51 10.14
C LEU A 132 -1.84 6.71 9.21
N ASP A 133 -2.79 7.63 9.12
CA ASP A 133 -2.70 8.81 8.28
C ASP A 133 -1.58 9.78 8.73
N SER A 134 -1.22 9.75 10.02
CA SER A 134 -0.12 10.55 10.56
C SER A 134 1.26 10.08 10.10
N ILE A 135 1.38 8.85 9.60
CA ILE A 135 2.63 8.27 9.13
C ILE A 135 2.92 8.79 7.71
N ASN A 136 3.97 9.56 7.56
CA ASN A 136 4.37 10.10 6.27
C ASN A 136 5.41 9.21 5.58
N VAL A 137 4.97 8.43 4.58
CA VAL A 137 5.86 7.53 3.81
C VAL A 137 6.83 8.28 2.90
N TYR A 138 6.58 9.55 2.61
CA TYR A 138 7.47 10.40 1.81
C TYR A 138 8.68 10.92 2.58
N ASN A 139 8.73 10.74 3.90
CA ASN A 139 9.89 11.07 4.75
C ASN A 139 11.03 10.04 4.67
N LEU A 140 10.90 9.09 3.79
CA LEU A 140 11.92 8.06 3.59
C LEU A 140 13.24 8.62 3.02
#